data_86559bc940ef76083927210b35522d02
#
_entry.id   86559bc940ef76083927210b35522d02
#
_cell.length_a   1.000
_cell.length_b   1.000
_cell.length_c   1.000
_cell.angle_alpha   90.00
_cell.angle_beta   90.00
_cell.angle_gamma   90.00
#
_symmetry.space_group_name_H-M   'P 1'
#
loop_
_entity.id
_entity.type
_entity.pdbx_description
1 polymer ?
#
loop_
_entity_poly.entity_id
_entity_poly.type
_entity_poly.pdbx_seq_one_letter_code
_entity_poly.pdbx_strand_id
1 'polypeptide(L)'
;MSTIVVTSGTSGKPKRVELSPEILQARVDLTTIAKGKNIAECKVIHVGMSEKSSAFARFKEWGDQNNKKIIGTISLDKIVSTILRERVDAINAAPAYLVRVAQLFEATGNSANLKQVVSGHATMSRKDAVYIQKWLGKDLQVGYGATEIGTICTGTAEEVADTPGCVGYPLPGIQVEIVNGDEIRIKSEATMVTEYVDDPVMTAKHFKDGWFYPGDRGYFTKDGRLVITKNR
;
A
#
# COMPACT_ATOMS: atom_id res chain seq x y z
N MET A 1 -10.97 -20.57 5.39
CA MET A 1 -12.24 -19.79 5.38
C MET A 1 -11.97 -18.49 4.60
N SER A 2 -12.91 -18.09 3.76
CA SER A 2 -12.82 -16.81 3.08
C SER A 2 -13.06 -15.64 4.05
N THR A 3 -12.54 -14.46 3.70
CA THR A 3 -12.66 -13.24 4.51
C THR A 3 -13.37 -12.15 3.73
N ILE A 4 -14.46 -11.62 4.29
CA ILE A 4 -15.15 -10.46 3.69
C ILE A 4 -14.47 -9.18 4.14
N VAL A 5 -14.12 -8.35 3.15
CA VAL A 5 -13.45 -7.07 3.31
C VAL A 5 -14.34 -5.96 2.80
N VAL A 6 -14.41 -4.88 3.57
CA VAL A 6 -15.15 -3.68 3.20
C VAL A 6 -14.20 -2.64 2.63
N THR A 7 -14.50 -2.13 1.43
CA THR A 7 -13.73 -1.03 0.82
C THR A 7 -14.38 0.31 1.19
N SER A 8 -13.58 1.33 1.38
CA SER A 8 -14.05 2.72 1.49
C SER A 8 -14.43 3.22 0.10
N GLY A 9 -15.62 2.88 -0.39
CA GLY A 9 -16.05 3.28 -1.71
C GLY A 9 -16.12 4.80 -1.86
N THR A 10 -15.41 5.37 -2.84
CA THR A 10 -15.51 6.79 -3.23
C THR A 10 -16.92 7.20 -3.69
N SER A 11 -17.81 6.23 -3.95
CA SER A 11 -19.20 6.41 -4.35
C SER A 11 -20.20 6.47 -3.19
N GLY A 12 -19.73 6.58 -1.93
CA GLY A 12 -20.59 6.76 -0.75
C GLY A 12 -21.13 5.48 -0.11
N LYS A 13 -21.22 4.35 -0.80
CA LYS A 13 -21.54 3.05 -0.19
C LYS A 13 -20.30 2.17 -0.12
N PRO A 14 -19.95 1.64 1.07
CA PRO A 14 -18.87 0.67 1.18
C PRO A 14 -19.16 -0.56 0.33
N LYS A 15 -18.20 -0.99 -0.49
CA LYS A 15 -18.32 -2.22 -1.26
C LYS A 15 -17.70 -3.37 -0.47
N ARG A 16 -18.19 -4.58 -0.68
CA ARG A 16 -17.67 -5.78 -0.04
C ARG A 16 -17.01 -6.68 -1.07
N VAL A 17 -15.83 -7.18 -0.76
CA VAL A 17 -15.14 -8.21 -1.56
C VAL A 17 -14.88 -9.42 -0.69
N GLU A 18 -14.94 -10.60 -1.26
CA GLU A 18 -14.60 -11.84 -0.61
C GLU A 18 -13.18 -12.26 -1.04
N LEU A 19 -12.31 -12.45 -0.06
CA LEU A 19 -10.96 -12.93 -0.29
C LEU A 19 -10.90 -14.41 0.07
N SER A 20 -10.67 -15.27 -0.93
CA SER A 20 -10.41 -16.68 -0.68
C SER A 20 -9.05 -16.88 0.04
N PRO A 21 -8.83 -18.03 0.69
CA PRO A 21 -7.52 -18.33 1.29
C PRO A 21 -6.37 -18.24 0.29
N GLU A 22 -6.59 -18.66 -0.95
CA GLU A 22 -5.60 -18.63 -2.03
C GLU A 22 -5.23 -17.19 -2.40
N ILE A 23 -6.23 -16.31 -2.57
CA ILE A 23 -6.01 -14.89 -2.84
C ILE A 23 -5.28 -14.23 -1.66
N LEU A 24 -5.67 -14.54 -0.42
CA LEU A 24 -4.99 -14.02 0.77
C LEU A 24 -3.53 -14.45 0.79
N GLN A 25 -3.25 -15.74 0.58
CA GLN A 25 -1.88 -16.26 0.57
C GLN A 25 -1.04 -15.62 -0.53
N ALA A 26 -1.56 -15.54 -1.76
CA ALA A 26 -0.85 -14.89 -2.87
C ALA A 26 -0.51 -13.40 -2.56
N ARG A 27 -1.42 -12.69 -1.87
CA ARG A 27 -1.16 -11.31 -1.42
C ARG A 27 -0.12 -11.25 -0.29
N VAL A 28 -0.09 -12.24 0.59
CA VAL A 28 0.93 -12.39 1.64
C VAL A 28 2.30 -12.64 1.01
N ASP A 29 2.40 -13.53 0.03
CA ASP A 29 3.65 -13.88 -0.66
C ASP A 29 4.27 -12.65 -1.35
N LEU A 30 3.45 -11.77 -1.93
CA LEU A 30 3.92 -10.53 -2.54
C LEU A 30 4.29 -9.42 -1.53
N THR A 31 3.96 -9.57 -0.26
CA THR A 31 4.13 -8.50 0.74
C THR A 31 5.61 -8.09 0.88
N THR A 32 6.52 -9.04 0.87
CA THR A 32 7.97 -8.76 0.98
C THR A 32 8.45 -7.90 -0.19
N ILE A 33 8.06 -8.25 -1.42
CA ILE A 33 8.41 -7.48 -2.63
C ILE A 33 7.76 -6.09 -2.59
N ALA A 34 6.47 -6.06 -2.27
CA ALA A 34 5.66 -4.84 -2.24
C ALA A 34 6.12 -3.80 -1.20
N LYS A 35 6.85 -4.22 -0.16
CA LYS A 35 7.25 -3.36 0.97
C LYS A 35 8.73 -3.00 0.97
N GLY A 36 9.47 -3.44 -0.05
CA GLY A 36 10.89 -3.13 -0.21
C GLY A 36 11.82 -4.18 0.40
N LYS A 37 13.05 -4.19 -0.09
CA LYS A 37 14.05 -5.23 0.21
C LYS A 37 14.36 -5.42 1.70
N ASN A 38 14.35 -4.33 2.48
CA ASN A 38 14.73 -4.38 3.89
C ASN A 38 13.61 -4.89 4.81
N ILE A 39 12.37 -4.99 4.33
CA ILE A 39 11.24 -5.45 5.15
C ILE A 39 11.46 -6.89 5.66
N ALA A 40 12.18 -7.72 4.91
CA ALA A 40 12.49 -9.09 5.30
C ALA A 40 13.32 -9.14 6.59
N GLU A 41 14.21 -8.19 6.80
CA GLU A 41 15.09 -8.11 7.97
C GLU A 41 14.43 -7.44 9.19
N CYS A 42 13.29 -6.78 9.00
CA CYS A 42 12.56 -6.11 10.08
C CYS A 42 11.87 -7.13 10.97
N LYS A 43 12.02 -6.98 12.29
CA LYS A 43 11.37 -7.83 13.30
C LYS A 43 10.11 -7.21 13.88
N VAL A 44 10.12 -5.89 14.07
CA VAL A 44 8.98 -5.14 14.63
C VAL A 44 8.54 -4.09 13.62
N ILE A 45 7.29 -4.16 13.20
CA ILE A 45 6.72 -3.31 12.17
C ILE A 45 5.47 -2.61 12.69
N HIS A 46 5.48 -1.29 12.64
CA HIS A 46 4.29 -0.48 12.90
C HIS A 46 3.49 -0.28 11.62
N VAL A 47 2.19 -0.50 11.71
CA VAL A 47 1.25 -0.31 10.59
C VAL A 47 0.24 0.77 10.98
N GLY A 48 0.30 1.90 10.29
CA GLY A 48 -0.57 3.06 10.52
C GLY A 48 -2.00 2.86 10.01
N MET A 49 -2.58 1.70 10.29
CA MET A 49 -3.96 1.37 9.91
C MET A 49 -4.67 0.64 11.05
N SER A 50 -6.00 0.72 11.04
CA SER A 50 -6.84 0.10 12.07
C SER A 50 -6.64 -1.42 12.11
N GLU A 51 -6.51 -1.98 13.30
CA GLU A 51 -6.46 -3.43 13.52
C GLU A 51 -7.71 -4.16 13.03
N LYS A 52 -8.81 -3.43 12.84
CA LYS A 52 -10.07 -3.96 12.28
C LYS A 52 -10.07 -3.98 10.75
N SER A 53 -9.04 -3.43 10.09
CA SER A 53 -8.98 -3.41 8.62
C SER A 53 -8.42 -4.71 8.07
N SER A 54 -8.89 -5.09 6.90
CA SER A 54 -8.36 -6.25 6.17
C SER A 54 -6.91 -6.09 5.75
N ALA A 55 -6.48 -4.86 5.48
CA ALA A 55 -5.09 -4.59 5.18
C ALA A 55 -4.20 -4.90 6.40
N PHE A 56 -4.66 -4.59 7.61
CA PHE A 56 -3.97 -4.98 8.84
C PHE A 56 -3.98 -6.50 9.03
N ALA A 57 -5.12 -7.17 8.85
CA ALA A 57 -5.22 -8.62 8.98
C ALA A 57 -4.22 -9.34 8.07
N ARG A 58 -4.12 -8.93 6.79
CA ARG A 58 -3.11 -9.45 5.85
C ARG A 58 -1.68 -9.21 6.33
N PHE A 59 -1.39 -8.02 6.85
CA PHE A 59 -0.07 -7.71 7.39
C PHE A 59 0.26 -8.55 8.62
N LYS A 60 -0.73 -8.76 9.48
CA LYS A 60 -0.59 -9.59 10.69
C LYS A 60 -0.31 -11.05 10.31
N GLU A 61 -1.07 -11.61 9.36
CA GLU A 61 -0.87 -12.96 8.86
C GLU A 61 0.52 -13.15 8.24
N TRP A 62 0.95 -12.22 7.38
CA TRP A 62 2.31 -12.22 6.86
C TRP A 62 3.35 -12.12 7.98
N GLY A 63 3.11 -11.28 8.97
CA GLY A 63 3.99 -11.14 10.13
C GLY A 63 4.13 -12.43 10.91
N ASP A 64 3.03 -13.10 11.18
CA ASP A 64 3.00 -14.38 11.93
C ASP A 64 3.74 -15.47 11.15
N GLN A 65 3.55 -15.58 9.84
CA GLN A 65 4.26 -16.52 8.97
C GLN A 65 5.78 -16.26 8.89
N ASN A 66 6.21 -15.02 9.14
CA ASN A 66 7.61 -14.60 9.04
C ASN A 66 8.25 -14.24 10.39
N ASN A 67 7.65 -14.63 11.51
CA ASN A 67 8.12 -14.36 12.89
C ASN A 67 8.34 -12.85 13.15
N LYS A 68 7.40 -12.01 12.73
CA LYS A 68 7.45 -10.55 12.89
C LYS A 68 6.35 -10.06 13.81
N LYS A 69 6.68 -9.14 14.71
CA LYS A 69 5.71 -8.43 15.54
C LYS A 69 5.08 -7.30 14.75
N ILE A 70 3.78 -7.36 14.54
CA ILE A 70 3.01 -6.29 13.89
C ILE A 70 2.28 -5.47 14.96
N ILE A 71 2.45 -4.15 14.92
CA ILE A 71 1.83 -3.19 15.83
C ILE A 71 0.88 -2.32 15.01
N GLY A 72 -0.37 -2.29 15.39
CA GLY A 72 -1.41 -1.48 14.74
C GLY A 72 -1.32 0.02 15.04
N THR A 73 -2.33 0.77 14.62
CA THR A 73 -2.39 2.23 14.80
C THR A 73 -2.17 2.65 16.25
N ILE A 74 -1.24 3.57 16.43
CA ILE A 74 -0.93 4.20 17.70
C ILE A 74 -1.33 5.67 17.61
N SER A 75 -1.85 6.23 18.70
CA SER A 75 -2.11 7.66 18.78
C SER A 75 -0.80 8.45 18.65
N LEU A 76 -0.85 9.60 17.96
CA LEU A 76 0.36 10.37 17.62
C LEU A 76 1.15 10.84 18.85
N ASP A 77 0.48 11.08 19.98
CA ASP A 77 1.11 11.45 21.25
C ASP A 77 2.01 10.33 21.83
N LYS A 78 1.77 9.07 21.46
CA LYS A 78 2.52 7.89 21.93
C LYS A 78 3.46 7.29 20.89
N ILE A 79 3.39 7.76 19.63
CA ILE A 79 4.09 7.08 18.53
C ILE A 79 5.60 7.07 18.71
N VAL A 80 6.22 8.21 19.08
CA VAL A 80 7.67 8.32 19.27
C VAL A 80 8.14 7.39 20.39
N SER A 81 7.49 7.46 21.57
CA SER A 81 7.82 6.61 22.70
C SER A 81 7.65 5.13 22.39
N THR A 82 6.63 4.77 21.61
CA THR A 82 6.39 3.39 21.20
C THR A 82 7.44 2.91 20.19
N ILE A 83 7.78 3.71 19.18
CA ILE A 83 8.83 3.36 18.21
C ILE A 83 10.15 3.07 18.94
N LEU A 84 10.50 3.90 19.89
CA LEU A 84 11.75 3.75 20.65
C LEU A 84 11.69 2.55 21.61
N ARG A 85 10.62 2.42 22.41
CA ARG A 85 10.46 1.35 23.38
C ARG A 85 10.39 -0.03 22.74
N GLU A 86 9.60 -0.17 21.69
CA GLU A 86 9.38 -1.44 20.99
C GLU A 86 10.49 -1.74 19.99
N ARG A 87 11.43 -0.81 19.78
CA ARG A 87 12.50 -0.91 18.78
C ARG A 87 11.93 -1.23 17.39
N VAL A 88 10.98 -0.42 16.96
CA VAL A 88 10.33 -0.59 15.65
C VAL A 88 11.37 -0.48 14.54
N ASP A 89 11.46 -1.47 13.68
CA ASP A 89 12.36 -1.51 12.53
C ASP A 89 11.76 -0.85 11.28
N ALA A 90 10.44 -0.95 11.12
CA ALA A 90 9.76 -0.42 9.94
C ALA A 90 8.39 0.19 10.26
N ILE A 91 7.97 1.13 9.41
CA ILE A 91 6.64 1.73 9.46
C ILE A 91 5.97 1.64 8.08
N ASN A 92 4.67 1.28 8.06
CA ASN A 92 3.84 1.31 6.86
C ASN A 92 2.58 2.14 7.12
N ALA A 93 2.44 3.29 6.45
CA ALA A 93 1.30 4.17 6.65
C ALA A 93 1.04 5.08 5.43
N ALA A 94 -0.09 5.81 5.47
CA ALA A 94 -0.36 6.86 4.50
C ALA A 94 0.64 8.03 4.61
N PRO A 95 0.91 8.76 3.50
CA PRO A 95 1.87 9.88 3.49
C PRO A 95 1.62 10.91 4.60
N ALA A 96 0.36 11.33 4.77
CA ALA A 96 0.01 12.32 5.79
C ALA A 96 0.36 11.86 7.22
N TYR A 97 0.16 10.57 7.52
CA TYR A 97 0.55 10.01 8.81
C TYR A 97 2.07 9.98 8.98
N LEU A 98 2.80 9.54 7.94
CA LEU A 98 4.28 9.52 7.96
C LEU A 98 4.87 10.91 8.16
N VAL A 99 4.32 11.94 7.49
CA VAL A 99 4.74 13.33 7.69
C VAL A 99 4.53 13.77 9.15
N ARG A 100 3.38 13.44 9.75
CA ARG A 100 3.12 13.78 11.17
C ARG A 100 4.10 13.07 12.12
N VAL A 101 4.40 11.81 11.87
CA VAL A 101 5.40 11.06 12.66
C VAL A 101 6.79 11.69 12.48
N ALA A 102 7.16 12.05 11.25
CA ALA A 102 8.43 12.72 10.97
C ALA A 102 8.55 14.07 11.71
N GLN A 103 7.48 14.88 11.77
CA GLN A 103 7.44 16.14 12.54
C GLN A 103 7.67 15.92 14.04
N LEU A 104 7.12 14.83 14.59
CA LEU A 104 7.32 14.50 16.00
C LEU A 104 8.78 14.09 16.27
N PHE A 105 9.42 13.36 15.36
CA PHE A 105 10.86 13.05 15.49
C PHE A 105 11.72 14.30 15.31
N GLU A 106 11.41 15.16 14.35
CA GLU A 106 12.09 16.46 14.20
C GLU A 106 12.06 17.28 15.50
N ALA A 107 10.90 17.31 16.17
CA ALA A 107 10.76 18.01 17.45
C ALA A 107 11.63 17.45 18.59
N THR A 108 12.07 16.18 18.47
CA THR A 108 13.04 15.58 19.41
C THR A 108 14.50 15.89 19.04
N GLY A 109 14.77 16.43 17.86
CA GLY A 109 16.12 16.60 17.31
C GLY A 109 16.78 15.30 16.85
N ASN A 110 16.07 14.16 16.85
CA ASN A 110 16.61 12.86 16.49
C ASN A 110 15.82 12.24 15.33
N SER A 111 16.48 11.43 14.51
CA SER A 111 15.80 10.58 13.51
C SER A 111 15.39 9.25 14.12
N ALA A 112 14.27 8.67 13.63
CA ALA A 112 13.81 7.35 14.02
C ALA A 112 14.77 6.23 13.55
N ASN A 113 15.56 6.49 12.48
CA ASN A 113 16.50 5.53 11.87
C ASN A 113 15.88 4.16 11.54
N LEU A 114 14.66 4.18 11.02
CA LEU A 114 13.97 2.96 10.60
C LEU A 114 14.68 2.31 9.41
N LYS A 115 14.73 0.98 9.40
CA LYS A 115 15.29 0.20 8.30
C LYS A 115 14.46 0.29 7.03
N GLN A 116 13.12 0.39 7.17
CA GLN A 116 12.20 0.49 6.07
C GLN A 116 11.03 1.41 6.40
N VAL A 117 10.72 2.32 5.49
CA VAL A 117 9.50 3.13 5.51
C VAL A 117 8.67 2.77 4.28
N VAL A 118 7.39 2.53 4.45
CA VAL A 118 6.48 2.19 3.35
C VAL A 118 5.31 3.17 3.35
N SER A 119 5.07 3.79 2.21
CA SER A 119 3.94 4.67 1.98
C SER A 119 2.95 4.05 1.01
N GLY A 120 1.66 4.15 1.31
CA GLY A 120 0.58 3.67 0.45
C GLY A 120 -0.70 4.47 0.68
N HIS A 121 -1.78 4.09 -0.02
CA HIS A 121 -3.14 4.66 0.10
C HIS A 121 -3.32 6.09 -0.44
N ALA A 122 -2.27 6.80 -0.81
CA ALA A 122 -2.32 8.12 -1.42
C ALA A 122 -1.01 8.40 -2.18
N THR A 123 -1.04 9.38 -3.07
CA THR A 123 0.16 9.85 -3.77
C THR A 123 1.12 10.55 -2.81
N MET A 124 2.41 10.38 -3.03
CA MET A 124 3.50 10.99 -2.27
C MET A 124 4.06 12.19 -3.05
N SER A 125 4.21 13.35 -2.41
CA SER A 125 4.95 14.45 -3.00
C SER A 125 6.46 14.27 -2.79
N ARG A 126 7.28 14.82 -3.71
CA ARG A 126 8.74 14.84 -3.54
C ARG A 126 9.17 15.49 -2.21
N LYS A 127 8.52 16.60 -1.86
CA LYS A 127 8.80 17.32 -0.60
C LYS A 127 8.57 16.42 0.61
N ASP A 128 7.44 15.69 0.63
CA ASP A 128 7.12 14.78 1.72
C ASP A 128 8.07 13.58 1.75
N ALA A 129 8.42 13.03 0.59
CA ALA A 129 9.38 11.93 0.52
C ALA A 129 10.74 12.30 1.13
N VAL A 130 11.31 13.43 0.72
CA VAL A 130 12.59 13.93 1.26
C VAL A 130 12.48 14.19 2.77
N TYR A 131 11.37 14.77 3.21
CA TYR A 131 11.15 15.05 4.63
C TYR A 131 11.03 13.77 5.47
N ILE A 132 10.28 12.81 4.99
CA ILE A 132 10.10 11.49 5.62
C ILE A 132 11.45 10.76 5.69
N GLN A 133 12.21 10.73 4.58
CA GLN A 133 13.53 10.08 4.54
C GLN A 133 14.51 10.69 5.54
N LYS A 134 14.48 12.01 5.72
CA LYS A 134 15.34 12.71 6.68
C LYS A 134 15.07 12.29 8.12
N TRP A 135 13.80 12.14 8.50
CA TRP A 135 13.44 11.98 9.90
C TRP A 135 13.02 10.56 10.29
N LEU A 136 12.58 9.73 9.35
CA LEU A 136 12.15 8.36 9.66
C LEU A 136 13.14 7.29 9.22
N GLY A 137 13.66 7.37 8.00
CA GLY A 137 14.59 6.38 7.46
C GLY A 137 14.77 6.54 5.96
N LYS A 138 15.97 6.24 5.46
CA LYS A 138 16.35 6.47 4.06
C LYS A 138 15.63 5.58 3.06
N ASP A 139 15.36 4.33 3.42
CA ASP A 139 14.67 3.36 2.56
C ASP A 139 13.14 3.61 2.60
N LEU A 140 12.67 4.46 1.72
CA LEU A 140 11.25 4.78 1.56
C LEU A 140 10.72 4.11 0.29
N GLN A 141 9.75 3.21 0.48
CA GLN A 141 9.01 2.53 -0.57
C GLN A 141 7.63 3.16 -0.73
N VAL A 142 7.22 3.39 -1.97
CA VAL A 142 5.88 3.89 -2.32
C VAL A 142 5.10 2.78 -3.00
N GLY A 143 3.84 2.58 -2.61
CA GLY A 143 2.98 1.55 -3.17
C GLY A 143 1.63 2.09 -3.63
N TYR A 144 1.13 1.54 -4.72
CA TYR A 144 -0.23 1.74 -5.24
C TYR A 144 -0.98 0.42 -5.24
N GLY A 145 -2.26 0.47 -4.87
CA GLY A 145 -3.09 -0.72 -4.84
C GLY A 145 -4.56 -0.42 -4.58
N ALA A 146 -5.38 -1.44 -4.76
CA ALA A 146 -6.80 -1.42 -4.49
C ALA A 146 -7.22 -2.65 -3.68
N THR A 147 -8.32 -2.54 -2.92
CA THR A 147 -8.81 -3.67 -2.11
C THR A 147 -9.17 -4.87 -3.00
N GLU A 148 -9.57 -4.61 -4.23
CA GLU A 148 -10.01 -5.58 -5.22
C GLU A 148 -8.86 -6.48 -5.73
N ILE A 149 -7.62 -6.00 -5.65
CA ILE A 149 -6.46 -6.74 -6.21
C ILE A 149 -5.24 -6.80 -5.27
N GLY A 150 -5.20 -5.98 -4.25
CA GLY A 150 -4.04 -5.83 -3.36
C GLY A 150 -3.06 -4.77 -3.87
N THR A 151 -1.77 -4.95 -3.63
CA THR A 151 -0.73 -4.04 -4.13
C THR A 151 -0.48 -4.30 -5.60
N ILE A 152 -0.49 -3.25 -6.41
CA ILE A 152 -0.38 -3.29 -7.87
C ILE A 152 1.03 -2.90 -8.31
N CYS A 153 1.47 -1.71 -7.89
CA CYS A 153 2.79 -1.19 -8.21
C CYS A 153 3.55 -0.80 -6.95
N THR A 154 4.86 -0.77 -7.07
CA THR A 154 5.75 -0.30 -6.02
C THR A 154 7.00 0.33 -6.64
N GLY A 155 7.58 1.31 -5.93
CA GLY A 155 8.83 1.96 -6.32
C GLY A 155 9.50 2.63 -5.13
N THR A 156 10.80 2.84 -5.21
CA THR A 156 11.54 3.62 -4.21
C THR A 156 11.16 5.10 -4.29
N ALA A 157 11.44 5.85 -3.24
CA ALA A 157 11.20 7.29 -3.23
C ALA A 157 11.96 8.00 -4.37
N GLU A 158 13.17 7.54 -4.70
CA GLU A 158 13.99 8.07 -5.79
C GLU A 158 13.33 7.83 -7.16
N GLU A 159 12.80 6.61 -7.39
CA GLU A 159 12.12 6.25 -8.65
C GLU A 159 10.83 7.03 -8.88
N VAL A 160 10.16 7.45 -7.81
CA VAL A 160 8.86 8.15 -7.90
C VAL A 160 8.95 9.65 -7.68
N ALA A 161 10.07 10.17 -7.13
CA ALA A 161 10.20 11.56 -6.68
C ALA A 161 10.17 12.59 -7.82
N ASP A 162 10.68 12.25 -9.00
CA ASP A 162 10.85 13.19 -10.10
C ASP A 162 9.63 13.27 -11.04
N THR A 163 8.67 12.37 -10.86
CA THR A 163 7.46 12.31 -11.69
C THR A 163 6.22 12.35 -10.80
N PRO A 164 5.50 13.48 -10.73
CA PRO A 164 4.28 13.58 -9.93
C PRO A 164 3.26 12.50 -10.31
N GLY A 165 2.72 11.79 -9.30
CA GLY A 165 1.77 10.68 -9.51
C GLY A 165 2.41 9.35 -9.85
N CYS A 166 3.73 9.27 -10.01
CA CYS A 166 4.42 8.00 -10.23
C CYS A 166 4.25 7.08 -9.01
N VAL A 167 3.97 5.80 -9.30
CA VAL A 167 3.74 4.76 -8.28
C VAL A 167 4.69 3.56 -8.46
N GLY A 168 5.70 3.70 -9.32
CA GLY A 168 6.71 2.67 -9.57
C GLY A 168 6.27 1.62 -10.59
N TYR A 169 6.79 0.43 -10.45
CA TYR A 169 6.62 -0.68 -11.38
C TYR A 169 5.53 -1.65 -10.94
N PRO A 170 4.77 -2.27 -11.88
CA PRO A 170 3.88 -3.37 -11.56
C PRO A 170 4.62 -4.52 -10.86
N LEU A 171 3.96 -5.11 -9.86
CA LEU A 171 4.50 -6.28 -9.16
C LEU A 171 4.46 -7.53 -10.06
N PRO A 172 5.31 -8.52 -9.81
CA PRO A 172 5.27 -9.80 -10.52
C PRO A 172 3.86 -10.42 -10.48
N GLY A 173 3.39 -10.87 -11.66
CA GLY A 173 2.05 -11.46 -11.81
C GLY A 173 0.89 -10.44 -11.86
N ILE A 174 1.18 -9.14 -11.81
CA ILE A 174 0.20 -8.07 -12.01
C ILE A 174 0.37 -7.50 -13.42
N GLN A 175 -0.68 -7.58 -14.22
CA GLN A 175 -0.74 -6.96 -15.54
C GLN A 175 -1.47 -5.63 -15.42
N VAL A 176 -0.89 -4.57 -15.96
CA VAL A 176 -1.50 -3.23 -16.02
C VAL A 176 -1.48 -2.77 -17.46
N GLU A 177 -2.61 -2.31 -17.95
CA GLU A 177 -2.75 -1.76 -19.30
C GLU A 177 -3.41 -0.39 -19.28
N ILE A 178 -3.03 0.44 -20.24
CA ILE A 178 -3.67 1.73 -20.50
C ILE A 178 -4.55 1.55 -21.74
N VAL A 179 -5.83 1.80 -21.59
CA VAL A 179 -6.83 1.67 -22.67
C VAL A 179 -7.61 2.97 -22.82
N ASN A 180 -8.32 3.14 -23.94
CA ASN A 180 -9.15 4.32 -24.19
C ASN A 180 -8.42 5.68 -23.97
N GLY A 181 -7.12 5.71 -24.26
CA GLY A 181 -6.28 6.89 -24.14
C GLY A 181 -5.54 7.00 -22.81
N ASP A 182 -6.22 6.85 -21.67
CA ASP A 182 -5.62 7.01 -20.33
C ASP A 182 -6.27 6.15 -19.23
N GLU A 183 -7.29 5.34 -19.55
CA GLU A 183 -7.98 4.50 -18.57
C GLU A 183 -7.11 3.30 -18.17
N ILE A 184 -6.96 3.08 -16.87
CA ILE A 184 -6.17 1.97 -16.34
C ILE A 184 -7.07 0.76 -16.18
N ARG A 185 -6.61 -0.40 -16.67
CA ARG A 185 -7.16 -1.70 -16.32
C ARG A 185 -6.08 -2.64 -15.79
N ILE A 186 -6.48 -3.54 -14.90
CA ILE A 186 -5.54 -4.36 -14.15
C ILE A 186 -6.05 -5.79 -14.12
N LYS A 187 -5.13 -6.75 -14.21
CA LYS A 187 -5.43 -8.18 -14.10
C LYS A 187 -4.39 -8.89 -13.26
N SER A 188 -4.83 -9.84 -12.46
CA SER A 188 -3.98 -10.81 -11.78
C SER A 188 -4.80 -12.07 -11.51
N GLU A 189 -4.31 -13.21 -11.94
CA GLU A 189 -4.98 -14.50 -11.69
C GLU A 189 -4.90 -14.90 -10.22
N ALA A 190 -3.82 -14.51 -9.53
CA ALA A 190 -3.57 -14.93 -8.16
C ALA A 190 -4.18 -14.00 -7.10
N THR A 191 -4.22 -12.69 -7.33
CA THR A 191 -4.51 -11.71 -6.27
C THR A 191 -5.81 -10.95 -6.44
N MET A 192 -6.43 -10.99 -7.63
CA MET A 192 -7.62 -10.22 -7.97
C MET A 192 -8.90 -10.97 -7.58
N VAL A 193 -9.86 -10.26 -6.97
CA VAL A 193 -11.25 -10.76 -6.88
C VAL A 193 -11.96 -10.49 -8.19
N THR A 194 -13.07 -11.21 -8.44
CA THR A 194 -13.81 -11.10 -9.69
C THR A 194 -15.14 -10.36 -9.56
N GLU A 195 -15.56 -10.08 -8.32
CA GLU A 195 -16.86 -9.46 -8.07
C GLU A 195 -16.92 -8.74 -6.72
N TYR A 196 -17.92 -7.90 -6.55
CA TYR A 196 -18.36 -7.38 -5.26
C TYR A 196 -19.50 -8.24 -4.72
N VAL A 197 -19.44 -8.54 -3.42
CA VAL A 197 -20.47 -9.33 -2.74
C VAL A 197 -21.80 -8.56 -2.74
N ASP A 198 -22.85 -9.18 -3.25
CA ASP A 198 -24.23 -8.66 -3.33
C ASP A 198 -24.37 -7.32 -4.12
N ASP A 199 -23.44 -7.02 -5.04
CA ASP A 199 -23.53 -5.81 -5.88
C ASP A 199 -23.19 -6.11 -7.36
N PRO A 200 -24.11 -6.74 -8.11
CA PRO A 200 -23.88 -7.10 -9.51
C PRO A 200 -23.73 -5.87 -10.42
N VAL A 201 -24.34 -4.74 -10.05
CA VAL A 201 -24.25 -3.49 -10.83
C VAL A 201 -22.84 -2.94 -10.77
N MET A 202 -22.26 -2.85 -9.57
CA MET A 202 -20.88 -2.39 -9.41
C MET A 202 -19.88 -3.42 -9.93
N THR A 203 -20.19 -4.72 -9.82
CA THR A 203 -19.38 -5.78 -10.43
C THR A 203 -19.29 -5.59 -11.94
N ALA A 204 -20.41 -5.48 -12.64
CA ALA A 204 -20.43 -5.26 -14.08
C ALA A 204 -19.76 -3.94 -14.52
N LYS A 205 -19.75 -2.94 -13.64
CA LYS A 205 -19.08 -1.66 -13.90
C LYS A 205 -17.55 -1.77 -13.83
N HIS A 206 -17.02 -2.52 -12.85
CA HIS A 206 -15.60 -2.54 -12.53
C HIS A 206 -14.87 -3.80 -13.00
N PHE A 207 -15.59 -4.89 -13.24
CA PHE A 207 -14.98 -6.14 -13.72
C PHE A 207 -15.55 -6.48 -15.09
N LYS A 208 -14.70 -6.45 -16.11
CA LYS A 208 -15.10 -6.70 -17.52
C LYS A 208 -14.03 -7.54 -18.20
N ASP A 209 -14.43 -8.61 -18.86
CA ASP A 209 -13.55 -9.45 -19.66
C ASP A 209 -12.30 -9.94 -18.91
N GLY A 210 -12.46 -10.24 -17.61
CA GLY A 210 -11.36 -10.68 -16.75
C GLY A 210 -10.41 -9.58 -16.29
N TRP A 211 -10.75 -8.30 -16.50
CA TRP A 211 -10.00 -7.13 -16.05
C TRP A 211 -10.77 -6.36 -14.98
N PHE A 212 -10.02 -5.82 -14.03
CA PHE A 212 -10.49 -4.85 -13.06
C PHE A 212 -10.21 -3.43 -13.54
N TYR A 213 -11.24 -2.59 -13.52
CA TYR A 213 -11.18 -1.17 -13.86
C TYR A 213 -11.34 -0.35 -12.58
N PRO A 214 -10.24 0.14 -11.96
CA PRO A 214 -10.31 0.93 -10.73
C PRO A 214 -11.05 2.25 -10.92
N GLY A 215 -11.07 2.77 -12.14
CA GLY A 215 -11.56 4.10 -12.49
C GLY A 215 -10.46 5.16 -12.44
N ASP A 216 -9.24 4.76 -12.16
CA ASP A 216 -8.07 5.62 -12.20
C ASP A 216 -7.60 5.82 -13.64
N ARG A 217 -6.90 6.94 -13.88
CA ARG A 217 -6.31 7.28 -15.17
C ARG A 217 -4.82 7.47 -15.04
N GLY A 218 -4.09 7.17 -16.12
CA GLY A 218 -2.64 7.26 -16.08
C GLY A 218 -1.96 6.86 -17.37
N TYR A 219 -0.65 6.73 -17.31
CA TYR A 219 0.21 6.31 -18.41
C TYR A 219 1.46 5.61 -17.88
N PHE A 220 2.15 4.92 -18.78
CA PHE A 220 3.48 4.38 -18.49
C PHE A 220 4.57 5.35 -18.98
N THR A 221 5.56 5.58 -18.14
CA THR A 221 6.80 6.24 -18.56
C THR A 221 7.58 5.35 -19.55
N LYS A 222 8.58 5.90 -20.23
CA LYS A 222 9.41 5.15 -21.18
C LYS A 222 10.16 3.97 -20.55
N ASP A 223 10.46 4.07 -19.28
CA ASP A 223 11.14 3.03 -18.47
C ASP A 223 10.18 2.09 -17.76
N GLY A 224 8.86 2.18 -18.01
CA GLY A 224 7.87 1.22 -17.57
C GLY A 224 7.26 1.49 -16.19
N ARG A 225 7.47 2.69 -15.60
CA ARG A 225 6.81 3.09 -14.36
C ARG A 225 5.39 3.58 -14.64
N LEU A 226 4.45 3.18 -13.80
CA LEU A 226 3.07 3.67 -13.86
C LEU A 226 2.95 5.05 -13.20
N VAL A 227 2.27 5.96 -13.87
CA VAL A 227 1.94 7.30 -13.38
C VAL A 227 0.42 7.43 -13.32
N ILE A 228 -0.11 7.77 -12.14
CA ILE A 228 -1.53 8.06 -11.93
C ILE A 228 -1.74 9.56 -12.11
N THR A 229 -2.55 9.95 -13.09
CA THR A 229 -2.85 11.35 -13.38
C THR A 229 -4.14 11.80 -12.71
N LYS A 230 -5.05 10.86 -12.47
CA LYS A 230 -6.33 11.11 -11.79
C LYS A 230 -6.75 9.85 -11.04
N ASN A 231 -6.92 10.00 -9.74
CA ASN A 231 -7.61 8.99 -8.93
C ASN A 231 -9.12 9.17 -9.05
N ARG A 232 -9.83 8.08 -8.97
CA ARG A 232 -11.28 8.03 -8.92
C ARG A 232 -11.87 8.82 -7.75
#